data_42e0e0e144f43f93f94330650299ed1a
#
_entry.id   42e0e0e144f43f93f94330650299ed1a
#
_cell.length_a   1.000
_cell.length_b   1.000
_cell.length_c   1.000
_cell.angle_alpha   90.00
_cell.angle_beta   90.00
_cell.angle_gamma   90.00
#
_symmetry.space_group_name_H-M   'P 1'
#
loop_
_entity.id
_entity.type
_entity.pdbx_description
1 polymer ?
#
loop_
_entity_poly.entity_id
_entity_poly.type
_entity_poly.pdbx_seq_one_letter_code
_entity_poly.pdbx_strand_id
1 'polypeptide(L)'
;MSKRRVVVTGMGCVTPYGIGVNTLWNNLKAGISGIKEHNLDKDKHLVKVAGQVPADLNIDDYIDPKEAKRLDKSIIYALIAAEEAFRDSGL
;
A
#
# COMPACT_ATOMS: atom_id res chain seq x y z
N MET A 1 11.91 37.18 11.99
CA MET A 1 10.67 36.37 11.89
C MET A 1 10.98 34.92 11.72
N SER A 2 10.57 34.10 12.65
CA SER A 2 10.84 32.64 12.56
C SER A 2 9.86 32.00 11.59
N LYS A 3 10.38 31.20 10.66
CA LYS A 3 9.55 30.38 9.79
C LYS A 3 9.28 29.05 10.49
N ARG A 4 8.04 28.56 10.40
CA ARG A 4 7.74 27.22 10.88
C ARG A 4 8.40 26.20 9.95
N ARG A 5 9.07 25.23 10.55
CA ARG A 5 9.64 24.10 9.83
C ARG A 5 8.73 22.91 10.03
N VAL A 6 8.22 22.40 8.92
CA VAL A 6 7.39 21.19 8.93
C VAL A 6 8.18 20.08 8.22
N VAL A 7 8.31 18.96 8.88
CA VAL A 7 9.08 17.85 8.35
C VAL A 7 8.25 16.58 8.39
N VAL A 8 8.52 15.68 7.44
CA VAL A 8 7.92 14.32 7.43
C VAL A 8 8.73 13.46 8.40
N THR A 9 8.06 12.90 9.40
CA THR A 9 8.71 12.09 10.42
C THR A 9 8.49 10.60 10.23
N GLY A 10 7.53 10.21 9.38
CA GLY A 10 7.25 8.82 9.11
C GLY A 10 6.45 8.65 7.83
N MET A 11 6.63 7.53 7.17
CA MET A 11 5.94 7.19 5.93
C MET A 11 5.48 5.75 5.97
N GLY A 12 4.36 5.50 5.29
CA GLY A 12 3.85 4.15 5.10
C GLY A 12 3.13 4.04 3.77
N CYS A 13 3.13 2.86 3.20
CA CYS A 13 2.42 2.64 1.93
C CYS A 13 2.01 1.19 1.74
N VAL A 14 0.99 1.00 0.91
CA VAL A 14 0.60 -0.28 0.33
C VAL A 14 0.58 -0.09 -1.18
N THR A 15 1.30 -0.94 -1.90
CA THR A 15 1.54 -0.78 -3.33
C THR A 15 1.38 -2.13 -4.04
N PRO A 16 1.41 -2.16 -5.38
CA PRO A 16 1.44 -3.43 -6.10
C PRO A 16 2.60 -4.36 -5.73
N TYR A 17 3.64 -3.84 -5.10
CA TYR A 17 4.74 -4.67 -4.59
C TYR A 17 4.44 -5.28 -3.21
N GLY A 18 3.43 -4.76 -2.50
CA GLY A 18 3.06 -5.23 -1.18
C GLY A 18 3.04 -4.11 -0.14
N ILE A 19 3.26 -4.48 1.11
CA ILE A 19 3.27 -3.54 2.23
C ILE A 19 4.68 -3.03 2.48
N GLY A 20 4.79 -1.74 2.72
CA GLY A 20 6.00 -1.14 3.26
C GLY A 20 6.75 -0.26 2.29
N VAL A 21 7.33 0.80 2.84
CA VAL A 21 8.14 1.76 2.09
C VAL A 21 9.42 1.10 1.57
N ASN A 22 10.04 0.25 2.38
CA ASN A 22 11.26 -0.46 1.97
C ASN A 22 10.99 -1.42 0.81
N THR A 23 9.86 -2.11 0.84
CA THR A 23 9.43 -2.99 -0.26
C THR A 23 9.27 -2.20 -1.56
N LEU A 24 8.57 -1.06 -1.49
CA LEU A 24 8.42 -0.18 -2.64
C LEU A 24 9.77 0.31 -3.17
N TRP A 25 10.61 0.83 -2.28
CA TRP A 25 11.89 1.43 -2.66
C TRP A 25 12.83 0.42 -3.29
N ASN A 26 12.94 -0.78 -2.71
CA ASN A 26 13.81 -1.83 -3.23
C ASN A 26 13.40 -2.28 -4.62
N ASN A 27 12.09 -2.38 -4.89
CA ASN A 27 11.59 -2.75 -6.21
C ASN A 27 11.80 -1.64 -7.23
N LEU A 28 11.61 -0.39 -6.82
CA LEU A 28 11.88 0.76 -7.70
C LEU A 28 13.36 0.84 -8.08
N LYS A 29 14.26 0.66 -7.12
CA LYS A 29 15.70 0.65 -7.39
C LYS A 29 16.10 -0.48 -8.33
N ALA A 30 15.47 -1.62 -8.21
CA ALA A 30 15.73 -2.79 -9.04
C ALA A 30 15.12 -2.68 -10.45
N GLY A 31 14.30 -1.65 -10.69
CA GLY A 31 13.65 -1.46 -11.97
C GLY A 31 12.52 -2.46 -12.25
N ILE A 32 11.97 -3.08 -11.22
CA ILE A 32 10.89 -4.05 -11.36
C ILE A 32 9.56 -3.30 -11.49
N SER A 33 8.80 -3.58 -12.55
CA SER A 33 7.48 -2.97 -12.74
C SER A 33 6.43 -3.63 -11.85
N GLY A 34 5.58 -2.80 -11.22
CA GLY A 34 4.40 -3.28 -10.51
C GLY A 34 3.18 -3.42 -11.41
N ILE A 35 3.30 -3.04 -12.67
CA ILE A 35 2.21 -3.14 -13.63
C ILE A 35 2.25 -4.52 -14.27
N LYS A 36 1.14 -5.24 -14.15
CA LYS A 36 1.03 -6.61 -14.66
C LYS A 36 -0.31 -6.80 -15.33
N GLU A 37 -0.46 -7.91 -16.06
CA GLU A 37 -1.74 -8.30 -16.59
C GLU A 37 -2.71 -8.54 -15.43
N HIS A 38 -3.88 -7.89 -15.49
CA HIS A 38 -4.85 -8.02 -14.40
C HIS A 38 -5.71 -9.27 -14.58
N ASN A 39 -6.31 -9.70 -13.47
CA ASN A 39 -7.18 -10.88 -13.42
C ASN A 39 -8.67 -10.53 -13.53
N LEU A 40 -8.99 -9.30 -13.92
CA LEU A 40 -10.36 -8.87 -14.16
C LEU A 40 -10.85 -9.39 -15.51
N ASP A 41 -12.18 -9.38 -15.71
CA ASP A 41 -12.78 -9.83 -16.96
C ASP A 41 -12.30 -8.95 -18.12
N LYS A 42 -11.46 -9.53 -18.97
CA LYS A 42 -10.84 -8.81 -20.09
C LYS A 42 -11.84 -8.44 -21.18
N ASP A 43 -12.97 -9.13 -21.26
CA ASP A 43 -14.02 -8.81 -22.22
C ASP A 43 -14.76 -7.52 -21.85
N LYS A 44 -14.75 -7.15 -20.57
CA LYS A 44 -15.38 -5.94 -20.05
C LYS A 44 -14.43 -4.76 -19.88
N HIS A 45 -13.13 -4.99 -19.97
CA HIS A 45 -12.11 -3.98 -19.74
C HIS A 45 -11.23 -3.79 -20.96
N LEU A 46 -11.12 -2.54 -21.43
CA LEU A 46 -10.25 -2.19 -22.55
C LEU A 46 -8.77 -2.26 -22.17
N VAL A 47 -8.45 -1.86 -20.96
CA VAL A 47 -7.08 -1.92 -20.43
C VAL A 47 -6.82 -3.29 -19.84
N LYS A 48 -5.74 -3.93 -20.29
CA LYS A 48 -5.41 -5.31 -19.93
C LYS A 48 -4.34 -5.43 -18.84
N VAL A 49 -3.69 -4.33 -18.49
CA VAL A 49 -2.64 -4.30 -17.47
C VAL A 49 -2.98 -3.27 -16.41
N ALA A 50 -2.58 -3.53 -15.18
CA ALA A 50 -2.84 -2.63 -14.07
C ALA A 50 -1.85 -2.87 -12.93
N GLY A 51 -1.66 -1.86 -12.10
CA GLY A 51 -1.02 -2.02 -10.81
C GLY A 51 -2.05 -2.44 -9.79
N GLN A 52 -1.95 -3.67 -9.31
CA GLN A 52 -2.88 -4.22 -8.32
C GLN A 52 -2.12 -4.67 -7.08
N VAL A 53 -2.71 -4.39 -5.91
CA VAL A 53 -2.17 -4.90 -4.65
C VAL A 53 -2.29 -6.43 -4.66
N PRO A 54 -1.24 -7.18 -4.25
CA PRO A 54 -1.29 -8.64 -4.26
C PRO A 54 -2.48 -9.17 -3.45
N ALA A 55 -3.19 -10.14 -4.02
CA ALA A 55 -4.37 -10.74 -3.38
C ALA A 55 -4.00 -11.60 -2.16
N ASP A 56 -2.77 -12.11 -2.12
CA ASP A 56 -2.25 -12.96 -1.04
C ASP A 56 -1.62 -12.16 0.10
N LEU A 57 -1.84 -10.85 0.12
CA LEU A 57 -1.30 -9.98 1.15
C LEU A 57 -1.86 -10.37 2.52
N ASN A 58 -0.99 -10.59 3.50
CA ASN A 58 -1.41 -10.96 4.84
C ASN A 58 -1.82 -9.71 5.62
N ILE A 59 -3.11 -9.42 5.64
CA ILE A 59 -3.68 -8.27 6.34
C ILE A 59 -4.05 -8.60 7.80
N ASP A 60 -4.05 -9.87 8.18
CA ASP A 60 -4.47 -10.30 9.52
C ASP A 60 -3.52 -9.80 10.60
N ASP A 61 -2.27 -9.55 10.27
CA ASP A 61 -1.28 -8.97 11.20
C ASP A 61 -1.58 -7.50 11.53
N TYR A 62 -2.42 -6.84 10.74
CA TYR A 62 -2.68 -5.40 10.84
C TYR A 62 -4.12 -5.09 11.26
N ILE A 63 -5.06 -5.94 10.89
CA ILE A 63 -6.49 -5.70 11.11
C ILE A 63 -7.14 -7.01 11.55
N ASP A 64 -8.02 -6.93 12.56
CA ASP A 64 -8.83 -8.08 12.99
C ASP A 64 -9.63 -8.60 11.79
N PRO A 65 -9.57 -9.92 11.48
CA PRO A 65 -10.31 -10.50 10.37
C PRO A 65 -11.82 -10.21 10.38
N LYS A 66 -12.41 -10.09 11.56
CA LYS A 66 -13.83 -9.74 11.68
C LYS A 66 -14.12 -8.33 11.21
N GLU A 67 -13.23 -7.39 11.52
CA GLU A 67 -13.35 -6.01 11.05
C GLU A 67 -13.03 -5.89 9.58
N ALA A 68 -12.03 -6.64 9.09
CA ALA A 68 -11.64 -6.62 7.69
C ALA A 68 -12.80 -6.98 6.77
N LYS A 69 -13.70 -7.86 7.19
CA LYS A 69 -14.88 -8.23 6.41
C LYS A 69 -15.88 -7.10 6.22
N ARG A 70 -15.86 -6.11 7.11
CA ARG A 70 -16.77 -4.95 7.07
C ARG A 70 -16.20 -3.77 6.31
N LEU A 71 -14.91 -3.78 6.07
CA LEU A 71 -14.19 -2.62 5.53
C LEU A 71 -13.92 -2.80 4.04
N ASP A 72 -14.02 -1.70 3.32
CA ASP A 72 -13.56 -1.63 1.95
C ASP A 72 -12.03 -1.74 1.90
N LYS A 73 -11.50 -2.28 0.80
CA LYS A 73 -10.06 -2.45 0.62
C LYS A 73 -9.29 -1.14 0.73
N SER A 74 -9.85 -0.04 0.23
CA SER A 74 -9.20 1.27 0.34
C SER A 74 -8.99 1.68 1.80
N ILE A 75 -9.96 1.39 2.67
CA ILE A 75 -9.86 1.68 4.09
C ILE A 75 -8.81 0.77 4.75
N ILE A 76 -8.79 -0.52 4.41
CA ILE A 76 -7.82 -1.48 4.92
C ILE A 76 -6.39 -1.03 4.57
N TYR A 77 -6.15 -0.67 3.31
CA TYR A 77 -4.83 -0.24 2.87
C TYR A 77 -4.40 1.07 3.54
N ALA A 78 -5.34 2.00 3.71
CA ALA A 78 -5.07 3.25 4.41
C ALA A 78 -4.69 3.01 5.87
N LEU A 79 -5.37 2.10 6.55
CA LEU A 79 -5.05 1.76 7.94
C LEU A 79 -3.67 1.11 8.07
N ILE A 80 -3.33 0.21 7.17
CA ILE A 80 -2.01 -0.44 7.16
C ILE A 80 -0.90 0.59 6.91
N ALA A 81 -1.08 1.44 5.91
CA ALA A 81 -0.10 2.48 5.60
C ALA A 81 0.05 3.49 6.74
N ALA A 82 -1.07 3.89 7.36
CA ALA A 82 -1.05 4.81 8.50
C ALA A 82 -0.33 4.21 9.70
N GLU A 83 -0.50 2.93 9.97
CA GLU A 83 0.20 2.26 11.06
C GLU A 83 1.70 2.23 10.83
N GLU A 84 2.13 1.93 9.63
CA GLU A 84 3.55 1.97 9.29
C GLU A 84 4.13 3.37 9.49
N ALA A 85 3.44 4.40 8.98
CA ALA A 85 3.87 5.78 9.13
C ALA A 85 3.97 6.20 10.59
N PHE A 86 3.00 5.79 11.40
CA PHE A 86 2.98 6.09 12.83
C PHE A 86 4.17 5.45 13.54
N ARG A 87 4.44 4.18 13.27
CA ARG A 87 5.59 3.47 13.85
C ARG A 87 6.92 4.05 13.39
N ASP A 88 7.01 4.37 12.10
CA ASP A 88 8.22 4.96 11.52
C ASP A 88 8.53 6.33 12.12
N SER A 89 7.50 7.09 12.52
CA SER A 89 7.66 8.41 13.12
C SER A 89 8.23 8.39 14.53
N GLY A 90 8.16 7.25 15.21
CA GLY A 90 8.59 7.12 16.60
C GLY A 90 7.62 7.69 17.64
N LEU A 91 6.42 8.05 17.20
CA LEU A 91 5.39 8.55 18.11
C LEU A 91 4.83 7.47 19.04
#